data_1333ae9724aa74068e2658e5170e5ea4
#
_entry.id   1333ae9724aa74068e2658e5170e5ea4
#
_cell.length_a   1.000
_cell.length_b   1.000
_cell.length_c   1.000
_cell.angle_alpha   90.00
_cell.angle_beta   90.00
_cell.angle_gamma   90.00
#
_symmetry.space_group_name_H-M   'P 1'
#
loop_
_entity.id
_entity.type
_entity.pdbx_description
1 polymer ?
#
loop_
_entity_poly.entity_id
_entity_poly.type
_entity_poly.pdbx_seq_one_letter_code
_entity_poly.pdbx_strand_id
1 'polypeptide(L)'
;VGTFGTESAVRKRGGSRKRKQERTMIGIAPQEWKTDLPEFCEKTRDFYAGKMDKGSYKGFSGRYGSYAQKGGAASMLRLRMTAGCVSKEKLAFIAKAIRAYQVNMVHFTTCESVQFHNLDEKSVCELMEQALDAGIVTMGGGGDFPRNVMCSPLSGVEEGEYFDVMPWAKAAGEYLMTFINAEKMPRKLKVCFSNSPANVTHATYRDLGFAACPDGTFDVYSAGGLGNNPQFGVKVAEGVAPEKILYYIKAMWLTFRAYGNYENRGKARTRYMQEALGLSLIHISE
;
A
#
# COMPACT_ATOMS: atom_id res chain seq x y z
N VAL A 1 61.14 -38.53 -35.85
CA VAL A 1 61.15 -38.01 -34.49
C VAL A 1 60.54 -36.62 -34.61
N GLY A 2 59.21 -36.50 -34.37
CA GLY A 2 58.46 -35.25 -34.47
C GLY A 2 57.87 -34.92 -33.11
N THR A 3 58.13 -33.73 -32.64
CA THR A 3 57.61 -33.18 -31.40
C THR A 3 56.33 -32.35 -31.72
N PHE A 4 55.22 -32.76 -31.12
CA PHE A 4 53.96 -32.01 -31.13
C PHE A 4 53.97 -30.96 -30.03
N GLY A 5 53.89 -29.70 -30.40
CA GLY A 5 53.61 -28.59 -29.50
C GLY A 5 52.07 -28.37 -29.40
N THR A 6 51.53 -28.46 -28.19
CA THR A 6 50.12 -28.12 -27.92
C THR A 6 50.02 -26.70 -27.43
N GLU A 7 49.49 -25.78 -28.26
CA GLU A 7 49.03 -24.46 -27.82
C GLU A 7 47.67 -24.55 -27.15
N SER A 8 47.63 -24.20 -25.88
CA SER A 8 46.37 -24.07 -25.11
C SER A 8 45.77 -22.69 -25.34
N ALA A 9 44.63 -22.64 -26.04
CA ALA A 9 43.83 -21.44 -26.22
C ALA A 9 43.11 -21.07 -24.92
N VAL A 10 43.57 -20.02 -24.28
CA VAL A 10 42.87 -19.38 -23.15
C VAL A 10 41.61 -18.64 -23.66
N ARG A 11 40.44 -19.23 -23.45
CA ARG A 11 39.14 -18.56 -23.66
C ARG A 11 38.95 -17.45 -22.61
N LYS A 12 39.09 -16.20 -23.02
CA LYS A 12 38.62 -15.05 -22.23
C LYS A 12 37.11 -15.13 -22.06
N ARG A 13 36.66 -15.42 -20.86
CA ARG A 13 35.23 -15.28 -20.48
C ARG A 13 34.89 -13.79 -20.47
N GLY A 14 34.11 -13.33 -21.46
CA GLY A 14 33.51 -12.02 -21.52
C GLY A 14 32.53 -11.87 -20.35
N GLY A 15 32.88 -11.04 -19.38
CA GLY A 15 32.00 -10.67 -18.30
C GLY A 15 30.78 -9.91 -18.84
N SER A 16 29.62 -10.52 -18.83
CA SER A 16 28.35 -9.89 -19.04
C SER A 16 28.16 -8.80 -17.96
N ARG A 17 28.42 -7.55 -18.30
CA ARG A 17 27.97 -6.40 -17.50
C ARG A 17 26.45 -6.42 -17.52
N LYS A 18 25.82 -6.95 -16.46
CA LYS A 18 24.41 -6.72 -16.17
C LYS A 18 24.24 -5.20 -16.04
N ARG A 19 23.64 -4.56 -17.07
CA ARG A 19 23.11 -3.21 -16.94
C ARG A 19 22.12 -3.25 -15.81
N LYS A 20 22.43 -2.61 -14.68
CA LYS A 20 21.44 -2.22 -13.69
C LYS A 20 20.49 -1.28 -14.44
N GLN A 21 19.32 -1.79 -14.82
CA GLN A 21 18.22 -0.91 -15.23
C GLN A 21 17.93 -0.04 -14.00
N GLU A 22 18.28 1.23 -14.07
CA GLU A 22 17.77 2.22 -13.13
C GLU A 22 16.25 2.21 -13.25
N ARG A 23 15.61 1.62 -12.27
CA ARG A 23 14.17 1.57 -12.16
C ARG A 23 13.73 2.98 -11.84
N THR A 24 13.16 3.68 -12.81
CA THR A 24 12.55 5.00 -12.61
C THR A 24 11.50 4.83 -11.49
N MET A 25 11.69 5.50 -10.34
CA MET A 25 10.72 5.48 -9.26
C MET A 25 9.44 6.15 -9.76
N ILE A 26 8.33 5.43 -9.71
CA ILE A 26 7.01 5.95 -10.11
C ILE A 26 6.40 6.81 -9.00
N GLY A 27 6.86 6.63 -7.75
CA GLY A 27 6.31 7.23 -6.54
C GLY A 27 7.13 8.39 -5.99
N ILE A 28 6.58 9.04 -4.97
CA ILE A 28 7.22 10.11 -4.20
C ILE A 28 8.27 9.50 -3.27
N ALA A 29 9.49 10.03 -3.28
CA ALA A 29 10.54 9.56 -2.39
C ALA A 29 10.17 9.81 -0.92
N PRO A 30 10.49 8.89 0.02
CA PRO A 30 10.14 9.05 1.44
C PRO A 30 10.59 10.39 2.04
N GLN A 31 11.77 10.88 1.64
CA GLN A 31 12.32 12.15 2.12
C GLN A 31 11.48 13.38 1.75
N GLU A 32 10.78 13.33 0.62
CA GLU A 32 9.92 14.45 0.19
C GLU A 32 8.74 14.68 1.14
N TRP A 33 8.31 13.65 1.88
CA TRP A 33 7.25 13.75 2.88
C TRP A 33 7.67 14.48 4.18
N LYS A 34 8.97 14.74 4.38
CA LYS A 34 9.44 15.45 5.57
C LYS A 34 8.97 16.91 5.63
N THR A 35 8.68 17.51 4.49
CA THR A 35 8.17 18.89 4.41
C THR A 35 6.83 19.05 5.11
N ASP A 36 6.05 18.00 5.25
CA ASP A 36 4.73 17.99 5.89
C ASP A 36 4.79 17.76 7.43
N LEU A 37 5.95 17.32 7.96
CA LEU A 37 6.09 16.95 9.37
C LEU A 37 5.94 18.13 10.35
N PRO A 38 6.48 19.34 10.10
CA PRO A 38 6.32 20.46 11.02
C PRO A 38 4.86 20.77 11.32
N GLU A 39 4.00 20.78 10.29
CA GLU A 39 2.55 20.98 10.46
C GLU A 39 1.92 19.84 11.27
N PHE A 40 2.28 18.59 10.98
CA PHE A 40 1.78 17.45 11.75
C PHE A 40 2.13 17.56 13.22
N CYS A 41 3.37 17.89 13.55
CA CYS A 41 3.82 17.99 14.94
C CYS A 41 3.20 19.19 15.67
N GLU A 42 3.00 20.33 15.00
CA GLU A 42 2.30 21.47 15.55
C GLU A 42 0.84 21.12 15.92
N LYS A 43 0.09 20.57 14.97
CA LYS A 43 -1.30 20.15 15.21
C LYS A 43 -1.43 19.04 16.25
N THR A 44 -0.43 18.17 16.33
CA THR A 44 -0.38 17.14 17.39
C THR A 44 -0.20 17.78 18.77
N ARG A 45 0.71 18.74 18.92
CA ARG A 45 0.86 19.52 20.15
C ARG A 45 -0.42 20.27 20.53
N ASP A 46 -1.06 20.92 19.58
CA ASP A 46 -2.33 21.63 19.81
C ASP A 46 -3.44 20.69 20.30
N PHE A 47 -3.51 19.48 19.75
CA PHE A 47 -4.46 18.47 20.20
C PHE A 47 -4.18 18.02 21.65
N TYR A 48 -2.92 17.69 21.97
CA TYR A 48 -2.56 17.27 23.34
C TYR A 48 -2.65 18.41 24.34
N ALA A 49 -2.49 19.66 23.93
CA ALA A 49 -2.72 20.86 24.75
C ALA A 49 -4.21 21.22 24.91
N GLY A 50 -5.14 20.44 24.31
CA GLY A 50 -6.59 20.70 24.38
C GLY A 50 -7.07 21.86 23.51
N LYS A 51 -6.25 22.39 22.60
CA LYS A 51 -6.60 23.49 21.69
C LYS A 51 -7.34 23.00 20.43
N MET A 52 -7.33 21.71 20.18
CA MET A 52 -7.99 21.08 19.03
C MET A 52 -8.87 19.91 19.50
N ASP A 53 -10.10 19.82 18.99
CA ASP A 53 -10.98 18.71 19.30
C ASP A 53 -10.58 17.42 18.60
N LYS A 54 -11.00 16.28 19.15
CA LYS A 54 -10.65 14.94 18.66
C LYS A 54 -11.13 14.66 17.23
N GLY A 55 -12.26 15.22 16.82
CA GLY A 55 -12.83 15.02 15.48
C GLY A 55 -11.98 15.71 14.42
N SER A 56 -11.64 16.97 14.66
CA SER A 56 -10.76 17.78 13.81
C SER A 56 -9.37 17.17 13.72
N TYR A 57 -8.77 16.77 14.86
CA TYR A 57 -7.47 16.10 14.86
C TYR A 57 -7.50 14.76 14.09
N LYS A 58 -8.55 13.95 14.26
CA LYS A 58 -8.70 12.69 13.53
C LYS A 58 -8.83 12.91 12.01
N GLY A 59 -9.52 13.96 11.59
CA GLY A 59 -9.64 14.35 10.19
C GLY A 59 -8.30 14.70 9.57
N PHE A 60 -7.50 15.43 10.31
CA PHE A 60 -6.17 15.87 9.92
C PHE A 60 -5.12 14.73 10.00
N SER A 61 -4.93 14.14 11.18
CA SER A 61 -3.84 13.19 11.46
C SER A 61 -3.95 11.89 10.65
N GLY A 62 -5.16 11.56 10.20
CA GLY A 62 -5.38 10.36 9.38
C GLY A 62 -4.58 10.34 8.08
N ARG A 63 -4.34 11.49 7.45
CA ARG A 63 -3.48 11.61 6.27
C ARG A 63 -2.05 11.14 6.57
N TYR A 64 -1.55 11.48 7.74
CA TYR A 64 -0.21 11.13 8.20
C TYR A 64 -0.09 9.69 8.72
N GLY A 65 -1.19 8.92 8.70
CA GLY A 65 -1.22 7.54 9.20
C GLY A 65 -1.30 7.45 10.71
N SER A 66 -1.61 8.55 11.39
CA SER A 66 -1.74 8.61 12.85
C SER A 66 -3.18 8.86 13.29
N TYR A 67 -3.53 8.35 14.47
CA TYR A 67 -4.81 8.60 15.12
C TYR A 67 -4.65 8.67 16.63
N ALA A 68 -5.33 9.63 17.27
CA ALA A 68 -5.56 9.58 18.69
C ALA A 68 -6.38 8.33 19.04
N GLN A 69 -5.92 7.55 20.02
CA GLN A 69 -6.59 6.35 20.49
C GLN A 69 -7.82 6.69 21.34
N LYS A 70 -8.55 5.65 21.76
CA LYS A 70 -9.72 5.82 22.65
C LYS A 70 -9.27 6.51 23.94
N GLY A 71 -9.98 7.55 24.35
CA GLY A 71 -9.57 8.38 25.52
C GLY A 71 -8.73 9.62 25.16
N GLY A 72 -8.00 9.62 24.05
CA GLY A 72 -7.23 10.80 23.57
C GLY A 72 -5.86 10.96 24.21
N ALA A 73 -5.46 10.11 25.16
CA ALA A 73 -4.22 10.21 25.91
C ALA A 73 -2.99 9.68 25.16
N ALA A 74 -3.18 8.95 24.09
CA ALA A 74 -2.10 8.35 23.29
C ALA A 74 -2.47 8.30 21.79
N SER A 75 -1.45 8.19 20.95
CA SER A 75 -1.58 8.06 19.50
C SER A 75 -1.15 6.68 19.01
N MET A 76 -1.70 6.29 17.86
CA MET A 76 -1.25 5.17 17.05
C MET A 76 -0.58 5.69 15.79
N LEU A 77 0.55 5.12 15.42
CA LEU A 77 1.23 5.38 14.15
C LEU A 77 1.24 4.14 13.27
N ARG A 78 0.87 4.28 12.00
CA ARG A 78 0.85 3.19 11.02
C ARG A 78 1.97 3.35 10.02
N LEU A 79 2.85 2.37 10.01
CA LEU A 79 3.96 2.22 9.07
C LEU A 79 3.46 1.43 7.84
N ARG A 80 3.56 2.01 6.65
CA ARG A 80 3.19 1.31 5.41
C ARG A 80 4.32 0.38 5.00
N MET A 81 3.97 -0.86 4.69
CA MET A 81 4.87 -1.88 4.16
C MET A 81 4.33 -2.27 2.79
N THR A 82 4.78 -1.59 1.75
CA THR A 82 4.27 -1.81 0.39
C THR A 82 4.36 -3.28 0.02
N ALA A 83 3.23 -3.86 -0.36
CA ALA A 83 3.08 -5.28 -0.66
C ALA A 83 3.52 -6.20 0.50
N GLY A 84 3.37 -5.76 1.74
CA GLY A 84 3.80 -6.51 2.92
C GLY A 84 5.32 -6.65 3.10
N CYS A 85 6.12 -6.07 2.20
CA CYS A 85 7.57 -6.25 2.21
C CYS A 85 8.26 -5.50 3.34
N VAL A 86 8.95 -6.26 4.21
CA VAL A 86 9.77 -5.73 5.29
C VAL A 86 11.23 -6.16 5.05
N SER A 87 12.09 -5.21 4.63
CA SER A 87 13.53 -5.50 4.50
C SER A 87 14.20 -5.64 5.87
N LYS A 88 15.44 -6.15 5.89
CA LYS A 88 16.23 -6.27 7.12
C LYS A 88 16.41 -4.91 7.81
N GLU A 89 16.63 -3.86 7.03
CA GLU A 89 16.81 -2.48 7.51
C GLU A 89 15.52 -1.95 8.14
N LYS A 90 14.38 -2.17 7.51
CA LYS A 90 13.06 -1.79 8.06
C LYS A 90 12.74 -2.57 9.33
N LEU A 91 13.05 -3.87 9.37
CA LEU A 91 12.86 -4.69 10.56
C LEU A 91 13.78 -4.23 11.70
N ALA A 92 15.04 -3.90 11.40
CA ALA A 92 15.99 -3.36 12.38
C ALA A 92 15.50 -2.00 12.93
N PHE A 93 14.98 -1.12 12.08
CA PHE A 93 14.35 0.13 12.51
C PHE A 93 13.18 -0.14 13.45
N ILE A 94 12.24 -1.03 13.09
CA ILE A 94 11.09 -1.38 13.93
C ILE A 94 11.54 -1.88 15.30
N ALA A 95 12.51 -2.81 15.33
CA ALA A 95 13.04 -3.36 16.57
C ALA A 95 13.76 -2.32 17.44
N LYS A 96 14.50 -1.38 16.82
CA LYS A 96 15.14 -0.25 17.52
C LYS A 96 14.08 0.71 18.09
N ALA A 97 13.08 1.06 17.29
CA ALA A 97 12.01 1.97 17.69
C ALA A 97 11.21 1.42 18.89
N ILE A 98 10.86 0.12 18.86
CA ILE A 98 10.17 -0.54 19.98
C ILE A 98 10.94 -0.35 21.29
N ARG A 99 12.25 -0.57 21.26
CA ARG A 99 13.11 -0.44 22.46
C ARG A 99 13.30 1.01 22.89
N ALA A 100 13.61 1.91 21.96
CA ALA A 100 13.92 3.31 22.25
C ALA A 100 12.71 4.08 22.81
N TYR A 101 11.52 3.80 22.27
CA TYR A 101 10.27 4.47 22.67
C TYR A 101 9.39 3.62 23.58
N GLN A 102 9.89 2.50 24.08
CA GLN A 102 9.17 1.56 24.95
C GLN A 102 7.78 1.22 24.43
N VAL A 103 7.67 0.97 23.12
CA VAL A 103 6.41 0.64 22.47
C VAL A 103 5.92 -0.72 23.01
N ASN A 104 4.88 -0.67 23.83
CA ASN A 104 4.33 -1.86 24.51
C ASN A 104 3.33 -2.65 23.67
N MET A 105 2.88 -2.11 22.53
CA MET A 105 1.94 -2.78 21.65
C MET A 105 2.26 -2.50 20.19
N VAL A 106 2.49 -3.57 19.44
CA VAL A 106 2.64 -3.55 17.98
C VAL A 106 1.55 -4.41 17.36
N HIS A 107 0.93 -3.94 16.28
CA HIS A 107 -0.11 -4.67 15.58
C HIS A 107 0.23 -4.83 14.10
N PHE A 108 0.21 -6.06 13.60
CA PHE A 108 0.25 -6.38 12.19
C PHE A 108 -1.17 -6.38 11.62
N THR A 109 -1.40 -5.57 10.60
CA THR A 109 -2.75 -5.40 10.06
C THR A 109 -3.03 -6.33 8.89
N THR A 110 -4.31 -6.63 8.64
CA THR A 110 -4.74 -7.38 7.45
C THR A 110 -4.49 -6.66 6.12
N CYS A 111 -4.01 -5.42 6.15
CA CYS A 111 -3.53 -4.70 4.97
C CYS A 111 -2.00 -4.61 4.98
N GLU A 112 -1.34 -5.54 5.67
CA GLU A 112 0.12 -5.70 5.66
C GLU A 112 0.87 -4.43 6.05
N SER A 113 0.38 -3.74 7.07
CA SER A 113 1.02 -2.58 7.68
C SER A 113 1.34 -2.89 9.13
N VAL A 114 2.34 -2.21 9.67
CA VAL A 114 2.69 -2.29 11.10
C VAL A 114 2.13 -1.08 11.83
N GLN A 115 1.57 -1.27 13.01
CA GLN A 115 1.09 -0.17 13.85
C GLN A 115 1.83 -0.17 15.17
N PHE A 116 2.30 1.00 15.58
CA PHE A 116 2.74 1.28 16.93
C PHE A 116 1.60 1.93 17.69
N HIS A 117 1.35 1.47 18.90
CA HIS A 117 0.29 1.97 19.77
C HIS A 117 0.86 2.61 21.02
N ASN A 118 0.02 3.37 21.69
CA ASN A 118 0.31 4.01 22.98
C ASN A 118 1.50 5.00 22.94
N LEU A 119 1.65 5.68 21.80
CA LEU A 119 2.67 6.71 21.62
C LEU A 119 2.20 8.04 22.24
N ASP A 120 3.08 8.72 22.95
CA ASP A 120 2.86 10.10 23.37
C ASP A 120 3.07 11.09 22.20
N GLU A 121 2.82 12.36 22.46
CA GLU A 121 2.95 13.47 21.51
C GLU A 121 4.34 13.53 20.87
N LYS A 122 5.40 13.47 21.68
CA LYS A 122 6.78 13.57 21.22
C LYS A 122 7.17 12.34 20.40
N SER A 123 6.89 11.15 20.92
CA SER A 123 7.24 9.89 20.28
C SER A 123 6.58 9.71 18.91
N VAL A 124 5.32 10.13 18.72
CA VAL A 124 4.65 9.98 17.42
C VAL A 124 5.29 10.85 16.34
N CYS A 125 5.74 12.07 16.69
CA CYS A 125 6.43 12.98 15.78
C CYS A 125 7.82 12.46 15.40
N GLU A 126 8.63 12.12 16.40
CA GLU A 126 9.99 11.63 16.19
C GLU A 126 10.02 10.31 15.41
N LEU A 127 9.11 9.38 15.74
CA LEU A 127 9.01 8.10 15.05
C LEU A 127 8.57 8.27 13.60
N MET A 128 7.70 9.23 13.29
CA MET A 128 7.28 9.51 11.91
C MET A 128 8.47 10.02 11.08
N GLU A 129 9.29 10.91 11.62
CA GLU A 129 10.49 11.40 10.96
C GLU A 129 11.51 10.28 10.74
N GLN A 130 11.84 9.53 11.80
CA GLN A 130 12.79 8.42 11.74
C GLN A 130 12.32 7.29 10.81
N ALA A 131 11.00 7.07 10.70
CA ALA A 131 10.43 6.11 9.75
C ALA A 131 10.73 6.52 8.31
N LEU A 132 10.59 7.81 7.98
CA LEU A 132 10.93 8.33 6.65
C LEU A 132 12.43 8.17 6.35
N ASP A 133 13.30 8.38 7.34
CA ASP A 133 14.75 8.11 7.23
C ASP A 133 15.06 6.63 6.94
N ALA A 134 14.27 5.74 7.50
CA ALA A 134 14.36 4.30 7.26
C ALA A 134 13.64 3.86 5.95
N GLY A 135 13.18 4.79 5.12
CA GLY A 135 12.43 4.50 3.91
C GLY A 135 11.03 3.93 4.15
N ILE A 136 10.43 4.24 5.30
CA ILE A 136 9.09 3.80 5.68
C ILE A 136 8.15 5.01 5.69
N VAL A 137 7.17 4.99 4.79
CA VAL A 137 6.17 6.06 4.70
C VAL A 137 4.97 5.74 5.59
N THR A 138 4.44 6.77 6.25
CA THR A 138 3.20 6.68 7.05
C THR A 138 2.02 7.36 6.35
N MET A 139 2.28 8.26 5.42
CA MET A 139 1.28 9.03 4.67
C MET A 139 0.24 8.14 3.98
N GLY A 140 -1.03 8.54 4.04
CA GLY A 140 -2.15 7.74 3.55
C GLY A 140 -2.42 6.46 4.35
N GLY A 141 -1.69 6.20 5.43
CA GLY A 141 -1.93 5.07 6.32
C GLY A 141 -3.29 5.12 7.02
N GLY A 142 -3.87 6.29 7.14
CA GLY A 142 -5.20 6.55 7.69
C GLY A 142 -6.09 7.34 6.71
N GLY A 143 -7.21 7.90 7.21
CA GLY A 143 -8.08 8.78 6.44
C GLY A 143 -8.73 8.16 5.21
N ASP A 144 -9.16 9.01 4.31
CA ASP A 144 -9.85 8.65 3.08
C ASP A 144 -8.88 8.75 1.88
N PHE A 145 -7.86 7.92 1.93
CA PHE A 145 -6.73 7.84 0.99
C PHE A 145 -6.53 6.42 0.48
N PRO A 146 -5.76 6.24 -0.61
CA PRO A 146 -5.27 4.93 -1.01
C PRO A 146 -4.46 4.29 0.13
N ARG A 147 -4.83 3.06 0.48
CA ARG A 147 -4.18 2.31 1.57
C ARG A 147 -2.98 1.54 1.05
N ASN A 148 -2.28 0.89 1.98
CA ASN A 148 -1.23 -0.04 1.60
C ASN A 148 -1.76 -1.07 0.62
N VAL A 149 -1.02 -1.35 -0.45
CA VAL A 149 -1.33 -2.42 -1.39
C VAL A 149 -0.97 -3.74 -0.73
N MET A 150 -1.86 -4.70 -0.82
CA MET A 150 -1.68 -6.04 -0.27
C MET A 150 -1.20 -6.99 -1.37
N CYS A 151 -0.33 -7.92 -1.00
CA CYS A 151 0.16 -8.99 -1.84
C CYS A 151 0.07 -10.31 -1.09
N SER A 152 -0.10 -11.43 -1.77
CA SER A 152 0.06 -12.73 -1.11
C SER A 152 1.43 -12.79 -0.42
N PRO A 153 1.49 -13.12 0.89
CA PRO A 153 2.75 -13.14 1.62
C PRO A 153 3.73 -14.22 1.12
N LEU A 154 3.23 -15.19 0.40
CA LEU A 154 4.02 -16.27 -0.19
C LEU A 154 4.29 -16.08 -1.69
N SER A 155 3.93 -14.92 -2.27
CA SER A 155 4.19 -14.65 -3.69
C SER A 155 5.67 -14.75 -4.03
N GLY A 156 5.99 -15.51 -5.05
CA GLY A 156 7.35 -15.83 -5.48
C GLY A 156 7.98 -17.06 -4.83
N VAL A 157 7.28 -17.70 -3.85
CA VAL A 157 7.78 -18.90 -3.14
C VAL A 157 6.71 -19.94 -2.86
N GLU A 158 5.44 -19.68 -3.18
CA GLU A 158 4.32 -20.61 -2.94
C GLU A 158 4.30 -21.71 -4.00
N GLU A 159 4.30 -22.96 -3.56
CA GLU A 159 4.10 -24.09 -4.47
C GLU A 159 2.70 -24.04 -5.08
N GLY A 160 2.62 -24.11 -6.41
CA GLY A 160 1.35 -24.03 -7.15
C GLY A 160 0.82 -22.61 -7.36
N GLU A 161 1.60 -21.57 -7.09
CA GLU A 161 1.25 -20.22 -7.53
C GLU A 161 1.25 -20.14 -9.07
N TYR A 162 0.44 -19.25 -9.62
CA TYR A 162 0.45 -19.03 -11.06
C TYR A 162 1.69 -18.25 -11.51
N PHE A 163 2.01 -17.17 -10.78
CA PHE A 163 3.26 -16.42 -10.94
C PHE A 163 3.47 -15.45 -9.77
N ASP A 164 4.72 -14.97 -9.62
CA ASP A 164 5.06 -13.95 -8.61
C ASP A 164 4.41 -12.59 -8.94
N VAL A 165 3.45 -12.17 -8.13
CA VAL A 165 2.73 -10.89 -8.28
C VAL A 165 3.35 -9.75 -7.48
N MET A 166 4.39 -10.02 -6.69
CA MET A 166 5.06 -9.03 -5.84
C MET A 166 5.59 -7.81 -6.61
N PRO A 167 6.22 -7.94 -7.79
CA PRO A 167 6.70 -6.79 -8.56
C PRO A 167 5.56 -5.83 -8.92
N TRP A 168 4.41 -6.37 -9.28
CA TRP A 168 3.22 -5.61 -9.68
C TRP A 168 2.55 -4.93 -8.49
N ALA A 169 2.47 -5.62 -7.35
CA ALA A 169 1.96 -5.05 -6.12
C ALA A 169 2.83 -3.88 -5.61
N LYS A 170 4.16 -3.97 -5.76
CA LYS A 170 5.08 -2.87 -5.44
C LYS A 170 4.87 -1.68 -6.36
N ALA A 171 4.82 -1.90 -7.67
CA ALA A 171 4.57 -0.83 -8.66
C ALA A 171 3.23 -0.13 -8.40
N ALA A 172 2.17 -0.90 -8.11
CA ALA A 172 0.87 -0.38 -7.74
C ALA A 172 0.93 0.48 -6.46
N GLY A 173 1.69 0.04 -5.47
CA GLY A 173 1.87 0.76 -4.21
C GLY A 173 2.58 2.10 -4.40
N GLU A 174 3.65 2.13 -5.17
CA GLU A 174 4.39 3.35 -5.54
C GLU A 174 3.49 4.31 -6.31
N TYR A 175 2.75 3.81 -7.30
CA TYR A 175 1.82 4.62 -8.09
C TYR A 175 0.71 5.23 -7.24
N LEU A 176 0.11 4.47 -6.34
CA LEU A 176 -0.96 4.97 -5.46
C LEU A 176 -0.47 6.04 -4.47
N MET A 177 0.83 6.08 -4.14
CA MET A 177 1.38 7.16 -3.32
C MET A 177 1.28 8.53 -4.00
N THR A 178 1.33 8.59 -5.33
CA THR A 178 1.20 9.85 -6.07
C THR A 178 -0.18 10.50 -5.92
N PHE A 179 -1.20 9.72 -5.48
CA PHE A 179 -2.57 10.22 -5.29
C PHE A 179 -2.84 10.76 -3.88
N ILE A 180 -1.90 10.66 -2.94
CA ILE A 180 -2.13 11.08 -1.54
C ILE A 180 -2.27 12.59 -1.41
N ASN A 181 -1.57 13.35 -2.24
CA ASN A 181 -1.68 14.81 -2.29
C ASN A 181 -2.72 15.30 -3.32
N ALA A 182 -3.39 14.37 -4.00
CA ALA A 182 -4.45 14.68 -4.94
C ALA A 182 -5.77 15.05 -4.22
N GLU A 183 -6.80 15.28 -5.02
CA GLU A 183 -8.11 15.64 -4.51
C GLU A 183 -8.72 14.60 -3.56
N LYS A 184 -9.58 15.06 -2.68
CA LYS A 184 -10.30 14.26 -1.69
C LYS A 184 -11.02 13.06 -2.32
N MET A 185 -10.94 11.92 -1.63
CA MET A 185 -11.69 10.72 -1.95
C MET A 185 -12.93 10.57 -1.02
N PRO A 186 -13.99 9.88 -1.48
CA PRO A 186 -15.16 9.61 -0.62
C PRO A 186 -14.77 8.77 0.60
N ARG A 187 -13.87 7.79 0.39
CA ARG A 187 -13.41 6.86 1.41
C ARG A 187 -12.07 6.24 1.01
N LYS A 188 -11.47 5.46 1.94
CA LYS A 188 -10.25 4.68 1.67
C LYS A 188 -10.43 3.72 0.50
N LEU A 189 -9.40 3.62 -0.34
CA LEU A 189 -9.28 2.64 -1.44
C LEU A 189 -8.27 1.55 -1.04
N LYS A 190 -8.65 0.29 -1.20
CA LYS A 190 -7.81 -0.88 -0.90
C LYS A 190 -7.59 -1.68 -2.16
N VAL A 191 -6.34 -1.88 -2.53
CA VAL A 191 -5.91 -2.67 -3.69
C VAL A 191 -5.14 -3.90 -3.22
N CYS A 192 -5.32 -5.04 -3.88
CA CYS A 192 -4.58 -6.25 -3.58
C CYS A 192 -4.30 -7.12 -4.80
N PHE A 193 -3.31 -7.99 -4.63
CA PHE A 193 -2.87 -8.96 -5.63
C PHE A 193 -2.84 -10.36 -5.01
N SER A 194 -3.52 -11.32 -5.65
CA SER A 194 -3.46 -12.74 -5.33
C SER A 194 -2.69 -13.49 -6.41
N ASN A 195 -1.78 -14.37 -6.01
CA ASN A 195 -0.85 -15.10 -6.87
C ASN A 195 -1.33 -16.51 -7.23
N SER A 196 -2.33 -17.02 -6.52
CA SER A 196 -2.74 -18.41 -6.60
C SER A 196 -4.27 -18.57 -6.47
N PRO A 197 -4.82 -19.77 -6.76
CA PRO A 197 -6.25 -20.07 -6.58
C PRO A 197 -6.72 -19.90 -5.14
N ALA A 198 -5.83 -19.99 -4.15
CA ALA A 198 -6.16 -19.82 -2.74
C ALA A 198 -6.68 -18.40 -2.42
N ASN A 199 -6.38 -17.40 -3.28
CA ASN A 199 -6.89 -16.04 -3.17
C ASN A 199 -6.71 -15.45 -1.76
N VAL A 200 -5.55 -15.62 -1.15
CA VAL A 200 -5.25 -15.31 0.25
C VAL A 200 -5.48 -13.82 0.59
N THR A 201 -5.21 -12.92 -0.35
CA THR A 201 -5.48 -11.48 -0.18
C THR A 201 -6.94 -11.11 -0.39
N HIS A 202 -7.75 -12.07 -0.84
CA HIS A 202 -9.17 -11.89 -1.11
C HIS A 202 -9.47 -10.86 -2.20
N ALA A 203 -8.80 -10.99 -3.36
CA ALA A 203 -8.98 -10.12 -4.51
C ALA A 203 -10.45 -9.96 -4.92
N THR A 204 -11.23 -11.02 -4.81
CA THR A 204 -12.64 -11.08 -5.21
C THR A 204 -13.60 -10.21 -4.36
N TYR A 205 -13.15 -9.63 -3.24
CA TYR A 205 -13.97 -8.74 -2.42
C TYR A 205 -13.19 -7.56 -1.81
N ARG A 206 -12.28 -6.99 -2.60
CA ARG A 206 -11.62 -5.70 -2.28
C ARG A 206 -12.23 -4.57 -3.10
N ASP A 207 -11.82 -3.34 -2.80
CA ASP A 207 -12.22 -2.18 -3.62
C ASP A 207 -11.71 -2.33 -5.05
N LEU A 208 -10.47 -2.87 -5.21
CA LEU A 208 -9.89 -3.34 -6.46
C LEU A 208 -8.98 -4.53 -6.17
N GLY A 209 -9.21 -5.64 -6.85
CA GLY A 209 -8.43 -6.87 -6.68
C GLY A 209 -7.96 -7.42 -8.02
N PHE A 210 -6.70 -7.85 -8.05
CA PHE A 210 -6.05 -8.53 -9.17
C PHE A 210 -5.79 -9.98 -8.77
N ALA A 211 -6.45 -10.92 -9.42
CA ALA A 211 -6.24 -12.34 -9.22
C ALA A 211 -5.42 -12.89 -10.38
N ALA A 212 -4.26 -13.45 -10.10
CA ALA A 212 -3.42 -14.07 -11.12
C ALA A 212 -4.14 -15.23 -11.80
N CYS A 213 -3.86 -15.42 -13.11
CA CYS A 213 -4.33 -16.52 -13.94
C CYS A 213 -3.15 -17.38 -14.41
N PRO A 214 -3.40 -18.67 -14.80
CA PRO A 214 -2.32 -19.59 -15.23
C PRO A 214 -1.52 -19.12 -16.45
N ASP A 215 -2.12 -18.27 -17.28
CA ASP A 215 -1.52 -17.74 -18.51
C ASP A 215 -0.63 -16.49 -18.28
N GLY A 216 -0.41 -16.10 -17.02
CA GLY A 216 0.41 -14.94 -16.68
C GLY A 216 -0.36 -13.61 -16.69
N THR A 217 -1.67 -13.63 -16.84
CA THR A 217 -2.56 -12.46 -16.82
C THR A 217 -3.27 -12.31 -15.47
N PHE A 218 -4.12 -11.28 -15.35
CA PHE A 218 -4.96 -11.04 -14.19
C PHE A 218 -6.45 -11.00 -14.55
N ASP A 219 -7.27 -11.62 -13.73
CA ASP A 219 -8.67 -11.26 -13.58
C ASP A 219 -8.80 -10.08 -12.62
N VAL A 220 -9.60 -9.08 -13.00
CA VAL A 220 -9.76 -7.86 -12.23
C VAL A 220 -11.16 -7.77 -11.62
N TYR A 221 -11.20 -7.58 -10.30
CA TYR A 221 -12.43 -7.43 -9.52
C TYR A 221 -12.51 -6.04 -8.93
N SER A 222 -13.67 -5.40 -9.00
CA SER A 222 -13.88 -4.03 -8.52
C SER A 222 -15.10 -3.90 -7.62
N ALA A 223 -15.10 -2.87 -6.78
CA ALA A 223 -16.23 -2.47 -5.93
C ALA A 223 -16.68 -3.52 -4.92
N GLY A 224 -15.82 -4.43 -4.49
CA GLY A 224 -16.10 -5.36 -3.39
C GLY A 224 -15.77 -4.80 -2.00
N GLY A 225 -16.08 -5.55 -0.96
CA GLY A 225 -15.68 -5.24 0.40
C GLY A 225 -16.39 -6.01 1.48
N LEU A 226 -15.72 -6.07 2.64
CA LEU A 226 -16.28 -6.62 3.88
C LEU A 226 -16.81 -5.48 4.78
N GLY A 227 -17.36 -5.84 5.90
CA GLY A 227 -17.93 -4.95 6.91
C GLY A 227 -19.42 -5.15 7.08
N ASN A 228 -20.15 -4.12 7.50
CA ASN A 228 -21.57 -4.24 7.86
C ASN A 228 -22.50 -4.66 6.70
N ASN A 229 -22.07 -4.48 5.46
CA ASN A 229 -22.79 -4.93 4.28
C ASN A 229 -21.76 -5.54 3.32
N PRO A 230 -21.36 -6.82 3.52
CA PRO A 230 -20.35 -7.46 2.69
C PRO A 230 -20.90 -7.72 1.28
N GLN A 231 -20.05 -7.44 0.27
CA GLN A 231 -20.36 -7.73 -1.13
C GLN A 231 -19.11 -8.21 -1.85
N PHE A 232 -19.28 -9.20 -2.74
CA PHE A 232 -18.24 -9.56 -3.68
C PHE A 232 -18.02 -8.40 -4.68
N GLY A 233 -16.80 -8.29 -5.14
CA GLY A 233 -16.48 -7.43 -6.28
C GLY A 233 -17.10 -7.98 -7.57
N VAL A 234 -17.36 -7.08 -8.49
CA VAL A 234 -17.73 -7.42 -9.87
C VAL A 234 -16.45 -7.73 -10.63
N LYS A 235 -16.42 -8.82 -11.40
CA LYS A 235 -15.34 -9.06 -12.34
C LYS A 235 -15.49 -8.08 -13.50
N VAL A 236 -14.59 -7.11 -13.59
CA VAL A 236 -14.64 -6.02 -14.57
C VAL A 236 -13.77 -6.26 -15.79
N ALA A 237 -12.81 -7.18 -15.69
CA ALA A 237 -11.98 -7.59 -16.81
C ALA A 237 -11.40 -8.98 -16.57
N GLU A 238 -11.09 -9.69 -17.66
CA GLU A 238 -10.43 -10.99 -17.70
C GLU A 238 -9.19 -10.92 -18.58
N GLY A 239 -8.17 -11.73 -18.26
CA GLY A 239 -6.97 -11.86 -19.09
C GLY A 239 -6.17 -10.56 -19.24
N VAL A 240 -6.15 -9.72 -18.20
CA VAL A 240 -5.46 -8.41 -18.24
C VAL A 240 -3.96 -8.62 -18.15
N ALA A 241 -3.23 -8.14 -19.15
CA ALA A 241 -1.77 -8.17 -19.15
C ALA A 241 -1.21 -7.32 -17.98
N PRO A 242 -0.19 -7.81 -17.28
CA PRO A 242 0.35 -7.14 -16.10
C PRO A 242 0.77 -5.68 -16.31
N GLU A 243 1.18 -5.29 -17.52
CA GLU A 243 1.57 -3.94 -17.87
C GLU A 243 0.38 -2.96 -17.83
N LYS A 244 -0.85 -3.46 -17.86
CA LYS A 244 -2.07 -2.65 -17.85
C LYS A 244 -2.63 -2.38 -16.45
N ILE A 245 -2.10 -2.99 -15.40
CA ILE A 245 -2.66 -2.86 -14.03
C ILE A 245 -2.77 -1.40 -13.56
N LEU A 246 -1.81 -0.54 -13.91
CA LEU A 246 -1.82 0.86 -13.48
C LEU A 246 -2.97 1.66 -14.12
N TYR A 247 -3.40 1.29 -15.32
CA TYR A 247 -4.60 1.89 -15.96
C TYR A 247 -5.86 1.53 -15.18
N TYR A 248 -6.04 0.29 -14.78
CA TYR A 248 -7.16 -0.14 -13.95
C TYR A 248 -7.17 0.53 -12.57
N ILE A 249 -6.00 0.71 -11.96
CA ILE A 249 -5.86 1.48 -10.70
C ILE A 249 -6.29 2.92 -10.90
N LYS A 250 -5.85 3.58 -11.99
CA LYS A 250 -6.23 4.94 -12.31
C LYS A 250 -7.73 5.07 -12.60
N ALA A 251 -8.27 4.16 -13.40
CA ALA A 251 -9.70 4.10 -13.73
C ALA A 251 -10.53 3.95 -12.46
N MET A 252 -10.19 2.99 -11.58
CA MET A 252 -10.89 2.81 -10.31
C MET A 252 -10.82 4.04 -9.41
N TRP A 253 -9.66 4.70 -9.34
CA TRP A 253 -9.51 5.92 -8.55
C TRP A 253 -10.38 7.07 -9.09
N LEU A 254 -10.41 7.27 -10.42
CA LEU A 254 -11.26 8.28 -11.08
C LEU A 254 -12.75 7.98 -10.88
N THR A 255 -13.17 6.75 -11.14
CA THR A 255 -14.56 6.31 -10.98
C THR A 255 -15.02 6.46 -9.53
N PHE A 256 -14.19 6.07 -8.57
CA PHE A 256 -14.54 6.20 -7.15
C PHE A 256 -14.65 7.66 -6.72
N ARG A 257 -13.83 8.55 -7.27
CA ARG A 257 -13.95 10.00 -7.02
C ARG A 257 -15.19 10.61 -7.66
N ALA A 258 -15.52 10.21 -8.87
CA ALA A 258 -16.65 10.75 -9.62
C ALA A 258 -18.01 10.29 -9.07
N TYR A 259 -18.11 9.04 -8.66
CA TYR A 259 -19.40 8.40 -8.34
C TYR A 259 -19.52 7.94 -6.88
N GLY A 260 -18.47 8.04 -6.08
CA GLY A 260 -18.50 7.64 -4.67
C GLY A 260 -19.32 8.62 -3.83
N ASN A 261 -19.91 8.12 -2.74
CA ASN A 261 -20.77 8.90 -1.87
C ASN A 261 -19.95 9.73 -0.88
N TYR A 262 -19.98 11.05 -1.01
CA TYR A 262 -19.30 12.00 -0.11
C TYR A 262 -20.18 12.44 1.07
N GLU A 263 -21.49 12.31 0.96
CA GLU A 263 -22.46 12.81 1.94
C GLU A 263 -22.67 11.80 3.07
N ASN A 264 -22.92 10.55 2.73
CA ASN A 264 -23.17 9.50 3.71
C ASN A 264 -21.93 8.62 3.94
N ARG A 265 -21.16 8.94 5.01
CA ARG A 265 -19.96 8.20 5.35
C ARG A 265 -20.19 6.70 5.59
N GLY A 266 -21.37 6.29 6.02
CA GLY A 266 -21.77 4.89 6.19
C GLY A 266 -21.85 4.13 4.87
N LYS A 267 -22.22 4.82 3.79
CA LYS A 267 -22.36 4.30 2.42
C LYS A 267 -21.25 4.77 1.47
N ALA A 268 -20.13 5.26 1.98
CA ALA A 268 -19.06 5.86 1.18
C ALA A 268 -18.01 4.87 0.63
N ARG A 269 -18.14 3.56 0.94
CA ARG A 269 -17.22 2.54 0.40
C ARG A 269 -17.62 2.13 -1.01
N THR A 270 -16.63 1.69 -1.79
CA THR A 270 -16.80 1.30 -3.20
C THR A 270 -17.91 0.29 -3.44
N ARG A 271 -18.14 -0.67 -2.53
CA ARG A 271 -19.20 -1.67 -2.65
C ARG A 271 -20.61 -1.09 -2.78
N TYR A 272 -20.84 0.09 -2.24
CA TYR A 272 -22.15 0.78 -2.39
C TYR A 272 -22.34 1.41 -3.77
N MET A 273 -21.27 1.51 -4.58
CA MET A 273 -21.38 1.95 -5.97
C MET A 273 -22.12 0.91 -6.84
N GLN A 274 -22.06 -0.38 -6.47
CA GLN A 274 -22.81 -1.43 -7.18
C GLN A 274 -24.33 -1.16 -7.13
N GLU A 275 -24.84 -0.72 -5.99
CA GLU A 275 -26.25 -0.39 -5.79
C GLU A 275 -26.62 0.92 -6.51
N ALA A 276 -25.72 1.92 -6.48
CA ALA A 276 -26.01 3.26 -6.99
C ALA A 276 -25.90 3.36 -8.52
N LEU A 277 -24.98 2.62 -9.14
CA LEU A 277 -24.64 2.76 -10.57
C LEU A 277 -25.14 1.61 -11.44
N GLY A 278 -25.48 0.46 -10.82
CA GLY A 278 -25.69 -0.78 -11.53
C GLY A 278 -24.38 -1.38 -12.09
N LEU A 279 -24.44 -2.65 -12.48
CA LEU A 279 -23.26 -3.41 -12.90
C LEU A 279 -22.67 -2.88 -14.22
N SER A 280 -23.47 -2.32 -15.11
CA SER A 280 -23.04 -1.84 -16.43
C SER A 280 -22.04 -0.67 -16.37
N LEU A 281 -22.17 0.23 -15.38
CA LEU A 281 -21.27 1.38 -15.24
C LEU A 281 -19.92 1.02 -14.64
N ILE A 282 -19.84 -0.09 -13.92
CA ILE A 282 -18.58 -0.58 -13.34
C ILE A 282 -17.66 -1.18 -14.40
N HIS A 283 -18.23 -1.63 -15.52
CA HIS A 283 -17.53 -2.15 -16.70
C HIS A 283 -17.01 -1.05 -17.68
N ILE A 284 -17.39 0.23 -17.49
CA ILE A 284 -16.99 1.33 -18.38
C ILE A 284 -15.60 1.87 -18.00
N SER A 285 -14.59 1.05 -18.08
CA SER A 285 -13.20 1.51 -17.92
C SER A 285 -12.30 1.04 -19.06
N GLU A 286 -12.85 0.86 -20.25
CA GLU A 286 -12.05 0.71 -21.48
C GLU A 286 -11.71 2.06 -22.11
#